data_147686eeb93e59cc20b34de3220dd578
#
_entry.id   147686eeb93e59cc20b34de3220dd578
#
_cell.length_a   1.000
_cell.length_b   1.000
_cell.length_c   1.000
_cell.angle_alpha   90.00
_cell.angle_beta   90.00
_cell.angle_gamma   90.00
#
_symmetry.space_group_name_H-M   'P 1'
#
loop_
_entity.id
_entity.type
_entity.pdbx_description
1 polymer ?
#
loop_
_entity_poly.entity_id
_entity_poly.type
_entity_poly.pdbx_seq_one_letter_code
_entity_poly.pdbx_strand_id
1 'polypeptide(L)'
;MKAVQTPCIGICSTTSLGDAVCRGCRRYSFEVINWNSYDGVAKSAVLSRIEKLICQILENKLQIFSVPNLKMGLEKAKTPYDPSLSPYCWLHNLLKRNHQQIDNLREYGVCALPEFSDVSLTALSETIERELLVLCEAHFNRYFDLPRENDRT
;
A
#
# COMPACT_ATOMS: atom_id res chain seq x y z
N MET A 1 10.61 -9.69 -21.41
CA MET A 1 10.39 -8.93 -20.16
C MET A 1 8.95 -8.47 -20.07
N LYS A 2 8.29 -8.76 -18.97
CA LYS A 2 6.98 -8.16 -18.73
C LYS A 2 7.15 -6.67 -18.46
N ALA A 3 6.35 -5.84 -19.11
CA ALA A 3 6.29 -4.43 -18.80
C ALA A 3 5.83 -4.23 -17.35
N VAL A 4 6.43 -3.28 -16.63
CA VAL A 4 6.01 -2.94 -15.27
C VAL A 4 4.67 -2.22 -15.35
N GLN A 5 3.67 -2.79 -14.70
CA GLN A 5 2.32 -2.27 -14.74
C GLN A 5 2.16 -1.05 -13.83
N THR A 6 1.21 -0.19 -14.18
CA THR A 6 0.85 0.92 -13.32
C THR A 6 0.13 0.41 -12.07
N PRO A 7 0.43 0.96 -10.87
CA PRO A 7 -0.30 0.65 -9.65
C PRO A 7 -1.65 1.37 -9.54
N CYS A 8 -2.05 2.11 -10.56
CA CYS A 8 -3.30 2.90 -10.54
C CYS A 8 -4.52 2.01 -10.33
N ILE A 9 -5.40 2.42 -9.42
CA ILE A 9 -6.66 1.73 -9.11
C ILE A 9 -7.87 2.35 -9.84
N GLY A 10 -7.63 3.29 -10.76
CA GLY A 10 -8.67 3.98 -11.51
C GLY A 10 -9.11 5.32 -10.93
N ILE A 11 -8.78 5.61 -9.68
CA ILE A 11 -9.04 6.91 -9.03
C ILE A 11 -7.70 7.56 -8.73
N CYS A 12 -7.46 8.74 -9.27
CA CYS A 12 -6.19 9.45 -9.10
C CYS A 12 -6.41 10.78 -8.38
N SER A 13 -6.07 10.83 -7.09
CA SER A 13 -6.24 12.06 -6.29
C SER A 13 -5.22 13.15 -6.65
N THR A 14 -4.10 12.80 -7.29
CA THR A 14 -3.13 13.80 -7.75
C THR A 14 -3.68 14.63 -8.91
N THR A 15 -4.41 14.00 -9.82
CA THR A 15 -5.01 14.69 -10.97
C THR A 15 -6.36 15.30 -10.64
N SER A 16 -7.17 14.66 -9.80
CA SER A 16 -8.53 15.12 -9.47
C SER A 16 -8.55 16.13 -8.32
N LEU A 17 -7.66 16.01 -7.33
CA LEU A 17 -7.65 16.82 -6.11
C LEU A 17 -6.35 17.61 -5.93
N GLY A 18 -5.35 17.42 -6.80
CA GLY A 18 -4.06 18.09 -6.69
C GLY A 18 -3.17 17.58 -5.53
N ASP A 19 -3.42 16.40 -5.01
CA ASP A 19 -2.63 15.82 -3.93
C ASP A 19 -1.20 15.52 -4.36
N ALA A 20 -0.24 15.76 -3.49
CA ALA A 20 1.18 15.44 -3.73
C ALA A 20 1.42 13.93 -3.78
N VAL A 21 0.66 13.17 -2.99
CA VAL A 21 0.68 11.70 -2.95
C VAL A 21 -0.71 11.19 -3.33
N CYS A 22 -0.79 10.30 -4.31
CA CYS A 22 -2.06 9.70 -4.70
C CYS A 22 -2.62 8.82 -3.60
N ARG A 23 -3.83 9.09 -3.15
CA ARG A 23 -4.51 8.32 -2.08
C ARG A 23 -4.84 6.90 -2.49
N GLY A 24 -4.92 6.63 -3.80
CA GLY A 24 -5.19 5.29 -4.31
C GLY A 24 -3.94 4.42 -4.37
N CYS A 25 -2.94 4.84 -5.15
CA CYS A 25 -1.76 4.02 -5.44
C CYS A 25 -0.49 4.45 -4.70
N ARG A 26 -0.52 5.58 -4.00
CA ARG A 26 0.60 6.13 -3.20
C ARG A 26 1.78 6.63 -4.02
N ARG A 27 1.68 6.72 -5.35
CA ARG A 27 2.69 7.38 -6.16
C ARG A 27 2.67 8.89 -5.88
N TYR A 28 3.84 9.52 -6.00
CA TYR A 28 3.91 10.98 -5.94
C TYR A 28 3.33 11.57 -7.23
N SER A 29 2.85 12.81 -7.16
CA SER A 29 2.20 13.47 -8.31
C SER A 29 3.09 13.48 -9.56
N PHE A 30 4.38 13.81 -9.43
CA PHE A 30 5.29 13.81 -10.57
C PHE A 30 5.54 12.39 -11.12
N GLU A 31 5.46 11.37 -10.29
CA GLU A 31 5.59 9.97 -10.73
C GLU A 31 4.38 9.54 -11.56
N VAL A 32 3.19 9.96 -11.15
CA VAL A 32 1.95 9.70 -11.93
C VAL A 32 2.05 10.37 -13.30
N ILE A 33 2.45 11.64 -13.33
CA ILE A 33 2.55 12.43 -14.56
C ILE A 33 3.60 11.86 -15.52
N ASN A 34 4.74 11.43 -15.00
CA ASN A 34 5.88 10.99 -15.79
C ASN A 34 5.97 9.47 -15.96
N TRP A 35 4.97 8.72 -15.48
CA TRP A 35 5.04 7.25 -15.44
C TRP A 35 5.41 6.63 -16.78
N ASN A 36 4.77 7.08 -17.86
CA ASN A 36 4.99 6.52 -19.17
C ASN A 36 6.39 6.83 -19.74
N SER A 37 7.06 7.84 -19.20
CA SER A 37 8.44 8.19 -19.60
C SER A 37 9.50 7.42 -18.81
N TYR A 38 9.13 6.76 -17.72
CA TYR A 38 10.05 5.98 -16.91
C TYR A 38 10.37 4.65 -17.57
N ASP A 39 11.63 4.22 -17.47
CA ASP A 39 12.03 2.88 -17.87
C ASP A 39 11.59 1.85 -16.80
N GLY A 40 11.83 0.56 -17.07
CA GLY A 40 11.46 -0.51 -16.16
C GLY A 40 12.16 -0.41 -14.80
N VAL A 41 13.40 0.05 -14.77
CA VAL A 41 14.17 0.23 -13.54
C VAL A 41 13.56 1.32 -12.67
N ALA A 42 13.22 2.47 -13.26
CA ALA A 42 12.60 3.58 -12.55
C ALA A 42 11.22 3.20 -12.00
N LYS A 43 10.39 2.55 -12.80
CA LYS A 43 9.07 2.05 -12.37
C LYS A 43 9.20 1.06 -11.21
N SER A 44 10.13 0.11 -11.32
CA SER A 44 10.36 -0.89 -10.25
C SER A 44 10.83 -0.25 -8.96
N ALA A 45 11.66 0.79 -9.04
CA ALA A 45 12.11 1.54 -7.86
C ALA A 45 10.93 2.21 -7.14
N VAL A 46 10.01 2.82 -7.88
CA VAL A 46 8.78 3.42 -7.32
C VAL A 46 7.94 2.36 -6.61
N LEU A 47 7.68 1.24 -7.27
CA LEU A 47 6.87 0.16 -6.70
C LEU A 47 7.55 -0.47 -5.48
N SER A 48 8.87 -0.62 -5.50
CA SER A 48 9.64 -1.15 -4.36
C SER A 48 9.54 -0.22 -3.13
N ARG A 49 9.58 1.09 -3.35
CA ARG A 49 9.39 2.05 -2.26
C ARG A 49 8.01 1.89 -1.61
N ILE A 50 6.96 1.85 -2.43
CA ILE A 50 5.58 1.70 -1.96
C ILE A 50 5.41 0.36 -1.22
N GLU A 51 5.96 -0.72 -1.75
CA GLU A 51 5.94 -2.04 -1.12
C GLU A 51 6.55 -2.01 0.28
N LYS A 52 7.72 -1.39 0.43
CA LYS A 52 8.40 -1.28 1.73
C LYS A 52 7.57 -0.52 2.74
N LEU A 53 6.91 0.56 2.33
CA LEU A 53 6.06 1.36 3.22
C LEU A 53 4.81 0.59 3.64
N ILE A 54 4.20 -0.15 2.72
CA ILE A 54 3.06 -1.02 3.03
C ILE A 54 3.47 -2.08 4.05
N CYS A 55 4.58 -2.77 3.82
CA CYS A 55 5.09 -3.79 4.74
C CYS A 55 5.36 -3.21 6.12
N GLN A 56 5.96 -2.04 6.20
CA GLN A 56 6.27 -1.38 7.46
C GLN A 56 5.00 -1.11 8.29
N ILE A 57 3.94 -0.64 7.66
CA ILE A 57 2.68 -0.36 8.35
C ILE A 57 1.99 -1.65 8.78
N LEU A 58 1.91 -2.65 7.90
CA LEU A 58 1.18 -3.88 8.19
C LEU A 58 1.89 -4.78 9.20
N GLU A 59 3.20 -4.89 9.13
CA GLU A 59 3.99 -5.72 10.06
C GLU A 59 3.86 -5.25 11.51
N ASN A 60 3.55 -3.99 11.74
CA ASN A 60 3.32 -3.45 13.07
C ASN A 60 1.96 -3.85 13.66
N LYS A 61 1.06 -4.41 12.89
CA LYS A 61 -0.33 -4.65 13.28
C LYS A 61 -0.76 -6.10 13.12
N LEU A 62 -0.24 -6.77 12.10
CA LEU A 62 -0.69 -8.09 11.70
C LEU A 62 0.50 -9.01 11.46
N GLN A 63 0.26 -10.30 11.68
CA GLN A 63 1.26 -11.33 11.41
C GLN A 63 0.66 -12.35 10.46
N ILE A 64 1.35 -12.62 9.36
CA ILE A 64 1.01 -13.71 8.43
C ILE A 64 1.68 -14.97 8.95
N PHE A 65 0.88 -15.93 9.42
CA PHE A 65 1.41 -17.20 9.92
C PHE A 65 1.30 -18.32 8.88
N SER A 66 0.52 -18.13 7.82
CA SER A 66 0.38 -19.11 6.75
C SER A 66 0.17 -18.42 5.41
N VAL A 67 1.22 -18.34 4.61
CA VAL A 67 1.15 -17.79 3.25
C VAL A 67 0.25 -18.63 2.35
N PRO A 68 0.29 -19.99 2.38
CA PRO A 68 -0.65 -20.79 1.58
C PRO A 68 -2.12 -20.51 1.90
N ASN A 69 -2.47 -20.32 3.15
CA ASN A 69 -3.84 -19.99 3.55
C ASN A 69 -4.23 -18.59 3.05
N LEU A 70 -3.30 -17.64 3.04
CA LEU A 70 -3.55 -16.31 2.50
C LEU A 70 -3.82 -16.38 0.99
N LYS A 71 -3.05 -17.16 0.25
CA LYS A 71 -3.28 -17.36 -1.19
C LYS A 71 -4.65 -17.95 -1.47
N MET A 72 -5.01 -19.00 -0.73
CA MET A 72 -6.33 -19.63 -0.86
C MET A 72 -7.46 -18.67 -0.55
N GLY A 73 -7.30 -17.86 0.49
CA GLY A 73 -8.26 -16.84 0.86
C GLY A 73 -8.42 -15.76 -0.20
N LEU A 74 -7.33 -15.30 -0.79
CA LEU A 74 -7.33 -14.32 -1.88
C LEU A 74 -8.08 -14.87 -3.11
N GLU A 75 -7.81 -16.10 -3.47
CA GLU A 75 -8.50 -16.78 -4.59
C GLU A 75 -9.99 -16.91 -4.31
N LYS A 76 -10.36 -17.34 -3.11
CA LYS A 76 -11.76 -17.47 -2.70
C LYS A 76 -12.48 -16.12 -2.70
N ALA A 77 -11.83 -15.07 -2.24
CA ALA A 77 -12.37 -13.71 -2.22
C ALA A 77 -12.30 -13.01 -3.58
N LYS A 78 -11.70 -13.67 -4.58
CA LYS A 78 -11.47 -13.12 -5.92
C LYS A 78 -10.71 -11.79 -5.88
N THR A 79 -9.78 -11.68 -4.94
CA THR A 79 -8.91 -10.52 -4.80
C THR A 79 -7.63 -10.75 -5.60
N PRO A 80 -7.34 -9.95 -6.61
CA PRO A 80 -6.10 -10.09 -7.36
C PRO A 80 -4.90 -9.71 -6.51
N TYR A 81 -3.77 -10.38 -6.74
CA TYR A 81 -2.51 -10.05 -6.07
C TYR A 81 -1.34 -10.33 -7.00
N ASP A 82 -0.24 -9.63 -6.78
CA ASP A 82 1.00 -9.80 -7.53
C ASP A 82 1.94 -10.73 -6.76
N PRO A 83 2.19 -11.97 -7.26
CA PRO A 83 3.06 -12.92 -6.57
C PRO A 83 4.50 -12.45 -6.38
N SER A 84 4.95 -11.45 -7.17
CA SER A 84 6.30 -10.90 -7.05
C SER A 84 6.46 -9.96 -5.86
N LEU A 85 5.36 -9.48 -5.29
CA LEU A 85 5.38 -8.60 -4.14
C LEU A 85 5.32 -9.39 -2.83
N SER A 86 5.63 -8.71 -1.73
CA SER A 86 5.51 -9.28 -0.38
C SER A 86 4.07 -9.72 -0.09
N PRO A 87 3.87 -10.84 0.64
CA PRO A 87 2.53 -11.25 1.09
C PRO A 87 1.80 -10.17 1.90
N TYR A 88 2.50 -9.28 2.56
CA TYR A 88 1.88 -8.13 3.25
C TYR A 88 1.20 -7.17 2.27
N CYS A 89 1.69 -7.04 1.05
CA CYS A 89 1.02 -6.27 0.01
C CYS A 89 -0.27 -6.96 -0.44
N TRP A 90 -0.29 -8.27 -0.52
CA TRP A 90 -1.51 -9.03 -0.82
C TRP A 90 -2.54 -8.84 0.29
N LEU A 91 -2.10 -8.92 1.54
CA LEU A 91 -2.96 -8.70 2.70
C LEU A 91 -3.54 -7.28 2.71
N HIS A 92 -2.72 -6.28 2.40
CA HIS A 92 -3.17 -4.90 2.28
C HIS A 92 -4.30 -4.77 1.26
N ASN A 93 -4.13 -5.39 0.09
CA ASN A 93 -5.14 -5.36 -0.96
C ASN A 93 -6.43 -6.08 -0.55
N LEU A 94 -6.30 -7.22 0.14
CA LEU A 94 -7.44 -7.97 0.66
C LEU A 94 -8.25 -7.12 1.64
N LEU A 95 -7.60 -6.50 2.60
CA LEU A 95 -8.26 -5.65 3.60
C LEU A 95 -8.90 -4.43 2.96
N LYS A 96 -8.22 -3.80 2.02
CA LYS A 96 -8.70 -2.61 1.34
C LYS A 96 -9.97 -2.89 0.52
N ARG A 97 -10.01 -4.03 -0.16
CA ARG A 97 -11.10 -4.38 -1.06
C ARG A 97 -12.22 -5.18 -0.41
N ASN A 98 -11.88 -6.08 0.51
CA ASN A 98 -12.79 -7.12 0.96
C ASN A 98 -12.87 -7.29 2.48
N HIS A 99 -12.44 -6.31 3.27
CA HIS A 99 -12.46 -6.44 4.73
C HIS A 99 -13.85 -6.73 5.30
N GLN A 100 -14.91 -6.25 4.65
CA GLN A 100 -16.29 -6.48 5.08
C GLN A 100 -16.76 -7.93 4.86
N GLN A 101 -16.09 -8.69 3.99
CA GLN A 101 -16.41 -10.08 3.68
C GLN A 101 -15.63 -11.06 4.55
N ILE A 102 -14.70 -10.59 5.36
CA ILE A 102 -13.87 -11.43 6.22
C ILE A 102 -14.53 -11.57 7.58
N ASP A 103 -14.96 -12.79 7.91
CA ASP A 103 -15.52 -13.09 9.23
C ASP A 103 -14.43 -13.38 10.25
N ASN A 104 -13.40 -14.15 9.85
CA ASN A 104 -12.29 -14.54 10.70
C ASN A 104 -10.98 -14.47 9.93
N LEU A 105 -10.13 -13.52 10.33
CA LEU A 105 -8.86 -13.28 9.66
C LEU A 105 -7.92 -14.50 9.75
N ARG A 106 -8.05 -15.33 10.80
CA ARG A 106 -7.23 -16.53 10.96
C ARG A 106 -7.45 -17.56 9.85
N GLU A 107 -8.61 -17.59 9.24
CA GLU A 107 -8.89 -18.46 8.09
C GLU A 107 -8.04 -18.09 6.88
N TYR A 108 -7.59 -16.85 6.83
CA TYR A 108 -6.70 -16.33 5.79
C TYR A 108 -5.21 -16.44 6.18
N GLY A 109 -4.91 -17.19 7.23
CA GLY A 109 -3.53 -17.37 7.68
C GLY A 109 -2.91 -16.14 8.32
N VAL A 110 -3.73 -15.26 8.88
CA VAL A 110 -3.31 -13.98 9.45
C VAL A 110 -3.89 -13.80 10.85
N CYS A 111 -3.11 -13.26 11.76
CA CYS A 111 -3.60 -12.86 13.07
C CYS A 111 -3.18 -11.42 13.40
N ALA A 112 -4.01 -10.74 14.17
CA ALA A 112 -3.69 -9.42 14.69
C ALA A 112 -2.68 -9.53 15.83
N LEU A 113 -1.75 -8.57 15.93
CA LEU A 113 -0.90 -8.45 17.10
C LEU A 113 -1.77 -8.10 18.33
N PRO A 114 -1.31 -8.43 19.55
CA PRO A 114 -2.15 -8.25 20.76
C PRO A 114 -2.76 -6.86 20.92
N GLU A 115 -2.03 -5.82 20.49
CA GLU A 115 -2.50 -4.44 20.55
C GLU A 115 -3.72 -4.17 19.69
N PHE A 116 -3.94 -4.98 18.66
CA PHE A 116 -5.01 -4.81 17.68
C PHE A 116 -6.05 -5.92 17.73
N SER A 117 -5.97 -6.82 18.71
CA SER A 117 -6.86 -7.99 18.81
C SER A 117 -8.34 -7.64 18.94
N ASP A 118 -8.65 -6.49 19.56
CA ASP A 118 -10.01 -6.02 19.78
C ASP A 118 -10.50 -5.01 18.74
N VAL A 119 -9.66 -4.69 17.75
CA VAL A 119 -10.00 -3.72 16.71
C VAL A 119 -10.74 -4.42 15.58
N SER A 120 -11.88 -3.84 15.14
CA SER A 120 -12.61 -4.38 13.98
C SER A 120 -11.77 -4.28 12.71
N LEU A 121 -12.04 -5.16 11.74
CA LEU A 121 -11.31 -5.13 10.46
C LEU A 121 -11.58 -3.83 9.69
N THR A 122 -12.77 -3.27 9.79
CA THR A 122 -13.10 -1.98 9.18
C THR A 122 -12.25 -0.87 9.78
N ALA A 123 -12.19 -0.78 11.10
CA ALA A 123 -11.37 0.22 11.80
C ALA A 123 -9.88 0.02 11.52
N LEU A 124 -9.43 -1.24 11.48
CA LEU A 124 -8.04 -1.58 11.18
C LEU A 124 -7.67 -1.16 9.75
N SER A 125 -8.53 -1.45 8.78
CA SER A 125 -8.31 -1.06 7.38
C SER A 125 -8.22 0.45 7.23
N GLU A 126 -9.11 1.20 7.87
CA GLU A 126 -9.08 2.67 7.86
C GLU A 126 -7.81 3.22 8.50
N THR A 127 -7.38 2.63 9.61
CA THR A 127 -6.15 3.02 10.30
C THR A 127 -4.93 2.78 9.41
N ILE A 128 -4.87 1.62 8.76
CA ILE A 128 -3.78 1.28 7.83
C ILE A 128 -3.70 2.30 6.70
N GLU A 129 -4.83 2.61 6.06
CA GLU A 129 -4.86 3.56 4.95
C GLU A 129 -4.43 4.95 5.38
N ARG A 130 -4.88 5.40 6.54
CA ARG A 130 -4.52 6.71 7.08
C ARG A 130 -3.02 6.79 7.42
N GLU A 131 -2.50 5.78 8.12
CA GLU A 131 -1.08 5.76 8.49
C GLU A 131 -0.16 5.63 7.28
N LEU A 132 -0.57 4.84 6.29
CA LEU A 132 0.19 4.68 5.06
C LEU A 132 0.28 6.01 4.30
N LEU A 133 -0.84 6.74 4.20
CA LEU A 133 -0.85 8.05 3.55
C LEU A 133 0.05 9.04 4.30
N VAL A 134 -0.07 9.10 5.62
CA VAL A 134 0.77 9.99 6.45
C VAL A 134 2.26 9.66 6.25
N LEU A 135 2.61 8.38 6.24
CA LEU A 135 3.99 7.95 6.05
C LEU A 135 4.51 8.33 4.65
N CYS A 136 3.69 8.13 3.61
CA CYS A 136 4.05 8.51 2.25
C CYS A 136 4.22 10.02 2.10
N GLU A 137 3.35 10.81 2.71
CA GLU A 137 3.44 12.27 2.70
C GLU A 137 4.69 12.75 3.46
N ALA A 138 5.01 12.12 4.60
CA ALA A 138 6.21 12.44 5.35
C ALA A 138 7.48 12.17 4.54
N HIS A 139 7.52 11.05 3.80
CA HIS A 139 8.63 10.74 2.90
C HIS A 139 8.73 11.75 1.77
N PHE A 140 7.60 12.12 1.16
CA PHE A 140 7.57 13.13 0.11
C PHE A 140 8.13 14.45 0.62
N ASN A 141 7.65 14.93 1.76
CA ASN A 141 8.08 16.20 2.34
C ASN A 141 9.57 16.19 2.69
N ARG A 142 10.05 15.07 3.24
CA ARG A 142 11.46 14.94 3.61
C ARG A 142 12.41 15.03 2.42
N TYR A 143 12.03 14.44 1.28
CA TYR A 143 12.93 14.34 0.14
C TYR A 143 12.75 15.46 -0.90
N PHE A 144 11.58 16.10 -0.92
CA PHE A 144 11.25 17.08 -1.97
C PHE A 144 10.96 18.48 -1.46
N ASP A 145 10.58 18.65 -0.18
CA ASP A 145 10.31 19.97 0.42
C ASP A 145 11.49 20.52 1.21
N LEU A 146 12.46 19.69 1.57
CA LEU A 146 13.64 20.08 2.34
C LEU A 146 14.43 21.26 1.76
N PRO A 147 14.60 21.41 0.42
CA PRO A 147 15.33 22.56 -0.13
C PRO A 147 14.77 23.91 0.26
N ARG A 148 13.50 23.98 0.61
CA ARG A 148 12.85 25.22 1.01
C ARG A 148 13.23 25.67 2.41
N GLU A 149 13.63 24.78 3.28
CA GLU A 149 14.11 25.12 4.61
C GLU A 149 15.50 25.73 4.58
N ASN A 150 16.33 25.34 3.63
CA ASN A 150 17.66 25.90 3.45
C ASN A 150 17.63 27.31 2.86
N ASP A 151 16.56 27.69 2.17
CA ASP A 151 16.40 29.05 1.64
C ASP A 151 15.98 30.04 2.72
N ARG A 152 15.75 29.59 3.94
CA ARG A 152 15.37 30.43 5.08
C ARG A 152 16.53 30.87 5.93
N THR A 153 17.70 30.38 5.62
CA THR A 153 18.94 30.87 6.22
C THR A 153 19.60 31.90 5.31
#